data_6ebb2f384f3017a29ca96c056123483e
#
_entry.id   6ebb2f384f3017a29ca96c056123483e
#
_cell.length_a   1.000
_cell.length_b   1.000
_cell.length_c   1.000
_cell.angle_alpha   90.00
_cell.angle_beta   90.00
_cell.angle_gamma   90.00
#
_symmetry.space_group_name_H-M   'P 1'
#
loop_
_entity.id
_entity.type
_entity.pdbx_description
1 polymer ?
#
loop_
_entity_poly.entity_id
_entity_poly.type
_entity_poly.pdbx_seq_one_letter_code
_entity_poly.pdbx_strand_id
1 'polypeptide(L)'
;MSNPIRALRVEHLNIVHEDYEATVEHYRNLFGGVVVFERLQPTWHACLMEVGGVLFEIFVPNDFFLHTRYGPHYLGVEYQVADMAAVRETLAARGIRIARDLDVAVHAHAADCHGVSLEFFNDSFHDNDDLLDRPMQPAAYWRDDHPLGFTGLRGYTVAVADLASALADFEAVFQHDVLYEMRREAVAGTAVGLAVGGAIIELVAPDGDGLVQLHLREHGEGIRSTVFGVRDVDGARTYFRERGIELVRGTAPDTLAIPARQNRGVIFEFTGP
;
A
#
# COMPACT_ATOMS: atom_id res chain seq x y z
N MET A 1 -21.34 -19.11 8.97
CA MET A 1 -20.58 -18.27 8.05
C MET A 1 -19.85 -17.26 8.91
N SER A 2 -18.51 -17.18 8.84
CA SER A 2 -17.74 -16.16 9.56
C SER A 2 -18.13 -14.77 9.06
N ASN A 3 -18.12 -13.78 9.96
CA ASN A 3 -18.35 -12.40 9.56
C ASN A 3 -17.09 -11.84 8.87
N PRO A 4 -17.23 -11.01 7.83
CA PRO A 4 -16.09 -10.33 7.24
C PRO A 4 -15.32 -9.48 8.28
N ILE A 5 -14.01 -9.35 8.09
CA ILE A 5 -13.12 -8.61 8.99
C ILE A 5 -13.42 -7.11 8.92
N ARG A 6 -13.60 -6.49 10.06
CA ARG A 6 -13.68 -5.04 10.17
C ARG A 6 -12.26 -4.46 10.32
N ALA A 7 -11.69 -3.97 9.24
CA ALA A 7 -10.49 -3.15 9.29
C ALA A 7 -10.82 -1.76 9.82
N LEU A 8 -10.08 -1.29 10.82
CA LEU A 8 -10.27 0.02 11.44
C LEU A 8 -9.48 1.10 10.69
N ARG A 9 -8.26 0.76 10.27
CA ARG A 9 -7.31 1.65 9.58
C ARG A 9 -6.35 0.82 8.74
N VAL A 10 -5.81 1.41 7.68
CA VAL A 10 -4.54 0.97 7.07
C VAL A 10 -3.41 1.47 7.95
N GLU A 11 -2.63 0.57 8.52
CA GLU A 11 -1.48 0.91 9.38
C GLU A 11 -0.26 1.25 8.53
N HIS A 12 0.15 0.36 7.62
CA HIS A 12 1.23 0.62 6.68
C HIS A 12 1.12 -0.23 5.41
N LEU A 13 1.90 0.15 4.39
CA LEU A 13 2.13 -0.67 3.21
C LEU A 13 3.57 -1.20 3.24
N ASN A 14 3.76 -2.43 2.76
CA ASN A 14 5.05 -3.11 2.79
C ASN A 14 5.74 -2.99 1.44
N ILE A 15 6.97 -2.44 1.42
CA ILE A 15 7.82 -2.31 0.25
C ILE A 15 9.09 -3.14 0.44
N VAL A 16 9.34 -4.05 -0.49
CA VAL A 16 10.58 -4.84 -0.52
C VAL A 16 11.60 -4.14 -1.42
N HIS A 17 12.82 -3.99 -0.94
CA HIS A 17 13.91 -3.44 -1.74
C HIS A 17 15.29 -3.93 -1.25
N GLU A 18 16.14 -4.43 -2.17
CA GLU A 18 17.49 -4.91 -1.84
C GLU A 18 18.42 -3.79 -1.40
N ASP A 19 18.30 -2.63 -2.03
CA ASP A 19 19.11 -1.45 -1.74
C ASP A 19 18.39 -0.55 -0.73
N TYR A 20 18.37 -1.04 0.52
CA TYR A 20 17.66 -0.43 1.63
C TYR A 20 18.07 1.02 1.86
N GLU A 21 19.38 1.26 2.02
CA GLU A 21 19.91 2.59 2.38
C GLU A 21 19.59 3.63 1.31
N ALA A 22 19.79 3.29 0.04
CA ALA A 22 19.45 4.19 -1.06
C ALA A 22 17.94 4.41 -1.22
N THR A 23 17.11 3.46 -0.80
CA THR A 23 15.66 3.62 -0.80
C THR A 23 15.20 4.56 0.31
N VAL A 24 15.72 4.37 1.53
CA VAL A 24 15.46 5.25 2.66
C VAL A 24 15.94 6.67 2.35
N GLU A 25 17.15 6.83 1.79
CA GLU A 25 17.69 8.12 1.39
C GLU A 25 16.85 8.78 0.29
N HIS A 26 16.41 8.04 -0.71
CA HIS A 26 15.55 8.55 -1.77
C HIS A 26 14.24 9.13 -1.22
N TYR A 27 13.55 8.39 -0.35
CA TYR A 27 12.28 8.87 0.21
C TYR A 27 12.48 10.03 1.20
N ARG A 28 13.58 10.03 1.94
CA ARG A 28 13.96 11.17 2.77
C ARG A 28 14.18 12.44 1.95
N ASN A 29 14.93 12.33 0.85
CA ASN A 29 15.29 13.48 0.01
C ASN A 29 14.13 13.95 -0.87
N LEU A 30 13.33 13.02 -1.41
CA LEU A 30 12.25 13.37 -2.34
C LEU A 30 10.97 13.80 -1.62
N PHE A 31 10.64 13.17 -0.50
CA PHE A 31 9.37 13.38 0.18
C PHE A 31 9.50 13.94 1.60
N GLY A 32 10.70 14.21 2.08
CA GLY A 32 10.90 14.55 3.49
C GLY A 32 10.59 13.39 4.45
N GLY A 33 10.67 12.15 3.97
CA GLY A 33 10.30 10.96 4.73
C GLY A 33 11.10 10.82 6.03
N VAL A 34 10.45 10.36 7.09
CA VAL A 34 11.00 10.20 8.43
C VAL A 34 10.96 8.75 8.85
N VAL A 35 12.12 8.16 9.18
CA VAL A 35 12.17 6.83 9.79
C VAL A 35 11.70 6.95 11.24
N VAL A 36 10.60 6.29 11.57
CA VAL A 36 9.99 6.33 12.92
C VAL A 36 10.27 5.05 13.73
N PHE A 37 10.70 3.98 13.06
CA PHE A 37 11.10 2.72 13.68
C PHE A 37 12.12 2.03 12.77
N GLU A 38 13.15 1.40 13.35
CA GLU A 38 14.16 0.68 12.56
C GLU A 38 14.68 -0.55 13.30
N ARG A 39 14.82 -1.66 12.56
CA ARG A 39 15.45 -2.91 13.05
C ARG A 39 16.42 -3.45 12.00
N LEU A 40 17.68 -3.39 12.33
CA LEU A 40 18.80 -3.83 11.49
C LEU A 40 19.37 -5.15 12.03
N GLN A 41 18.65 -6.24 11.81
CA GLN A 41 19.04 -7.58 12.23
C GLN A 41 19.22 -8.52 11.04
N PRO A 42 20.06 -9.53 11.12
CA PRO A 42 20.27 -10.46 9.99
C PRO A 42 19.00 -11.16 9.50
N THR A 43 18.03 -11.37 10.40
CA THR A 43 16.77 -12.04 10.09
C THR A 43 15.61 -11.08 9.81
N TRP A 44 15.80 -9.81 10.12
CA TRP A 44 14.81 -8.77 9.90
C TRP A 44 15.51 -7.41 9.75
N HIS A 45 15.64 -6.95 8.52
CA HIS A 45 16.24 -5.67 8.19
C HIS A 45 15.16 -4.81 7.54
N ALA A 46 14.56 -3.95 8.36
CA ALA A 46 13.44 -3.13 7.97
C ALA A 46 13.36 -1.80 8.74
N CYS A 47 12.64 -0.84 8.19
CA CYS A 47 12.16 0.33 8.92
C CYS A 47 10.69 0.62 8.61
N LEU A 48 10.01 1.28 9.55
CA LEU A 48 8.80 2.04 9.26
C LEU A 48 9.22 3.47 8.92
N MET A 49 8.90 3.90 7.71
CA MET A 49 9.14 5.26 7.23
C MET A 49 7.81 5.97 6.99
N GLU A 50 7.65 7.10 7.62
CA GLU A 50 6.53 7.99 7.39
C GLU A 50 6.79 8.89 6.18
N VAL A 51 5.84 8.89 5.24
CA VAL A 51 5.79 9.78 4.07
C VAL A 51 4.38 10.33 3.93
N GLY A 52 4.19 11.63 4.09
CA GLY A 52 2.90 12.26 3.92
C GLY A 52 1.82 11.81 4.91
N GLY A 53 2.21 11.38 6.12
CA GLY A 53 1.31 10.79 7.12
C GLY A 53 0.92 9.34 6.85
N VAL A 54 1.58 8.67 5.90
CA VAL A 54 1.41 7.26 5.58
C VAL A 54 2.68 6.51 5.99
N LEU A 55 2.53 5.40 6.67
CA LEU A 55 3.66 4.54 7.00
C LEU A 55 3.94 3.53 5.88
N PHE A 56 5.20 3.31 5.62
CA PHE A 56 5.73 2.25 4.76
C PHE A 56 6.73 1.42 5.55
N GLU A 57 6.50 0.12 5.63
CA GLU A 57 7.54 -0.80 6.04
C GLU A 57 8.43 -1.09 4.82
N ILE A 58 9.68 -0.61 4.87
CA ILE A 58 10.68 -0.85 3.84
C ILE A 58 11.62 -1.92 4.36
N PHE A 59 11.71 -3.06 3.68
CA PHE A 59 12.55 -4.14 4.13
C PHE A 59 13.31 -4.85 3.00
N VAL A 60 14.44 -5.43 3.39
CA VAL A 60 15.29 -6.24 2.50
C VAL A 60 14.66 -7.62 2.34
N PRO A 61 14.56 -8.15 1.11
CA PRO A 61 14.02 -9.47 0.89
C PRO A 61 14.87 -10.53 1.61
N ASN A 62 14.20 -11.43 2.31
CA ASN A 62 14.83 -12.59 2.92
C ASN A 62 13.86 -13.77 2.95
N ASP A 63 14.38 -15.00 2.81
CA ASP A 63 13.56 -16.21 2.77
C ASP A 63 12.95 -16.57 4.13
N PHE A 64 13.49 -16.05 5.21
CA PHE A 64 12.98 -16.28 6.55
C PHE A 64 11.70 -15.50 6.82
N PHE A 65 11.62 -14.29 6.27
CA PHE A 65 10.49 -13.40 6.49
C PHE A 65 9.61 -13.32 5.25
N LEU A 66 8.46 -13.98 5.24
CA LEU A 66 7.41 -13.89 4.21
C LEU A 66 7.78 -14.41 2.81
N HIS A 67 8.88 -15.10 2.61
CA HIS A 67 9.30 -15.67 1.32
C HIS A 67 9.20 -14.67 0.16
N THR A 68 9.72 -13.45 0.37
CA THR A 68 9.65 -12.38 -0.62
C THR A 68 10.56 -12.66 -1.81
N ARG A 69 10.12 -12.23 -2.99
CA ARG A 69 10.95 -12.23 -4.20
C ARG A 69 11.98 -11.10 -4.14
N TYR A 70 13.02 -11.21 -4.97
CA TYR A 70 13.93 -10.11 -5.24
C TYR A 70 13.30 -9.10 -6.22
N GLY A 71 13.87 -7.92 -6.28
CA GLY A 71 13.36 -6.78 -7.04
C GLY A 71 12.38 -5.92 -6.24
N PRO A 72 12.39 -4.60 -6.48
CA PRO A 72 11.50 -3.68 -5.75
C PRO A 72 10.04 -3.97 -6.09
N HIS A 73 9.22 -4.10 -5.07
CA HIS A 73 7.78 -4.31 -5.21
C HIS A 73 7.04 -4.04 -3.90
N TYR A 74 5.73 -3.86 -3.99
CA TYR A 74 4.86 -3.97 -2.81
C TYR A 74 4.65 -5.44 -2.47
N LEU A 75 4.77 -5.78 -1.18
CA LEU A 75 4.42 -7.11 -0.70
C LEU A 75 2.97 -7.17 -0.22
N GLY A 76 2.54 -6.16 0.54
CA GLY A 76 1.24 -6.20 1.19
C GLY A 76 0.87 -4.92 1.90
N VAL A 77 -0.10 -5.05 2.76
CA VAL A 77 -0.68 -3.98 3.56
C VAL A 77 -1.09 -4.51 4.92
N GLU A 78 -0.80 -3.74 5.97
CA GLU A 78 -1.25 -4.03 7.33
C GLU A 78 -2.49 -3.22 7.68
N TYR A 79 -3.42 -3.87 8.33
CA TYR A 79 -4.66 -3.28 8.84
C TYR A 79 -4.76 -3.39 10.34
N GLN A 80 -5.10 -2.30 11.00
CA GLN A 80 -5.56 -2.35 12.38
C GLN A 80 -6.90 -3.07 12.48
N VAL A 81 -7.00 -4.01 13.43
CA VAL A 81 -8.24 -4.74 13.75
C VAL A 81 -8.41 -4.85 15.26
N ALA A 82 -9.67 -4.94 15.70
CA ALA A 82 -9.95 -5.09 17.14
C ALA A 82 -10.00 -6.56 17.59
N ASP A 83 -10.26 -7.50 16.67
CA ASP A 83 -10.55 -8.90 16.99
C ASP A 83 -9.72 -9.87 16.14
N MET A 84 -8.59 -10.29 16.69
CA MET A 84 -7.69 -11.26 16.04
C MET A 84 -8.29 -12.66 15.96
N ALA A 85 -9.22 -13.02 16.84
CA ALA A 85 -9.89 -14.31 16.76
C ALA A 85 -10.82 -14.36 15.55
N ALA A 86 -11.58 -13.28 15.32
CA ALA A 86 -12.42 -13.13 14.14
C ALA A 86 -11.60 -13.14 12.84
N VAL A 87 -10.40 -12.55 12.84
CA VAL A 87 -9.46 -12.62 11.71
C VAL A 87 -9.11 -14.07 11.38
N ARG A 88 -8.60 -14.82 12.37
CA ARG A 88 -8.21 -16.24 12.18
C ARG A 88 -9.38 -17.11 11.72
N GLU A 89 -10.57 -16.90 12.30
CA GLU A 89 -11.79 -17.61 11.92
C GLU A 89 -12.19 -17.31 10.46
N THR A 90 -12.12 -16.04 10.06
CA THR A 90 -12.46 -15.63 8.67
C THR A 90 -11.47 -16.22 7.68
N LEU A 91 -10.17 -16.09 7.91
CA LEU A 91 -9.15 -16.66 7.03
C LEU A 91 -9.31 -18.18 6.88
N ALA A 92 -9.51 -18.90 8.00
CA ALA A 92 -9.74 -20.34 7.99
C ALA A 92 -11.02 -20.74 7.21
N ALA A 93 -12.12 -20.01 7.43
CA ALA A 93 -13.40 -20.26 6.75
C ALA A 93 -13.35 -20.01 5.24
N ARG A 94 -12.41 -19.17 4.77
CA ARG A 94 -12.16 -18.88 3.35
C ARG A 94 -11.06 -19.74 2.75
N GLY A 95 -10.41 -20.61 3.55
CA GLY A 95 -9.30 -21.43 3.09
C GLY A 95 -8.02 -20.64 2.79
N ILE A 96 -7.94 -19.42 3.30
CA ILE A 96 -6.75 -18.57 3.15
C ILE A 96 -5.68 -19.05 4.14
N ARG A 97 -4.51 -19.40 3.62
CA ARG A 97 -3.40 -19.84 4.45
C ARG A 97 -2.83 -18.67 5.27
N ILE A 98 -2.48 -18.97 6.49
CA ILE A 98 -1.74 -18.03 7.33
C ILE A 98 -0.25 -18.27 7.09
N ALA A 99 0.44 -17.27 6.55
CA ALA A 99 1.88 -17.31 6.31
C ALA A 99 2.67 -17.13 7.62
N ARG A 100 2.14 -16.29 8.54
CA ARG A 100 2.73 -16.06 9.85
C ARG A 100 1.61 -15.76 10.86
N ASP A 101 1.69 -16.38 12.02
CA ASP A 101 0.76 -16.16 13.13
C ASP A 101 1.56 -15.74 14.37
N LEU A 102 1.34 -14.49 14.77
CA LEU A 102 1.86 -13.91 16.01
C LEU A 102 0.68 -13.57 16.91
N ASP A 103 0.91 -13.44 18.21
CA ASP A 103 -0.16 -13.08 19.15
C ASP A 103 -0.81 -11.73 18.79
N VAL A 104 0.00 -10.79 18.30
CA VAL A 104 -0.41 -9.41 17.97
C VAL A 104 -0.68 -9.18 16.49
N ALA A 105 -0.15 -10.02 15.59
CA ALA A 105 -0.28 -9.85 14.15
C ALA A 105 -0.45 -11.19 13.41
N VAL A 106 -1.26 -11.20 12.37
CA VAL A 106 -1.48 -12.35 11.49
C VAL A 106 -1.28 -11.93 10.05
N HIS A 107 -0.45 -12.68 9.31
CA HIS A 107 -0.20 -12.45 7.89
C HIS A 107 -0.87 -13.53 7.06
N ALA A 108 -1.80 -13.14 6.19
CA ALA A 108 -2.37 -14.01 5.18
C ALA A 108 -1.35 -14.26 4.05
N HIS A 109 -1.38 -15.46 3.48
CA HIS A 109 -0.48 -15.81 2.39
C HIS A 109 -0.86 -15.08 1.10
N ALA A 110 0.06 -14.30 0.53
CA ALA A 110 -0.20 -13.44 -0.62
C ALA A 110 -0.81 -14.18 -1.83
N ALA A 111 -0.39 -15.43 -2.09
CA ALA A 111 -0.93 -16.24 -3.20
C ALA A 111 -2.43 -16.58 -3.06
N ASP A 112 -3.00 -16.43 -1.87
CA ASP A 112 -4.42 -16.68 -1.62
C ASP A 112 -5.23 -15.37 -1.59
N CYS A 113 -4.54 -14.22 -1.76
CA CYS A 113 -5.10 -12.87 -1.68
C CYS A 113 -4.66 -12.01 -2.88
N HIS A 114 -4.70 -12.55 -4.09
CA HIS A 114 -4.35 -11.83 -5.33
C HIS A 114 -2.98 -11.13 -5.29
N GLY A 115 -1.98 -11.84 -4.74
CA GLY A 115 -0.61 -11.32 -4.65
C GLY A 115 -0.38 -10.29 -3.54
N VAL A 116 -1.37 -10.02 -2.71
CA VAL A 116 -1.28 -9.08 -1.58
C VAL A 116 -1.14 -9.83 -0.26
N SER A 117 -0.03 -9.68 0.45
CA SER A 117 0.05 -10.13 1.84
C SER A 117 -0.84 -9.22 2.70
N LEU A 118 -1.99 -9.74 3.13
CA LEU A 118 -2.86 -9.02 4.06
C LEU A 118 -2.37 -9.28 5.48
N GLU A 119 -1.94 -8.25 6.14
CA GLU A 119 -1.53 -8.30 7.55
C GLU A 119 -2.60 -7.67 8.43
N PHE A 120 -2.84 -8.27 9.59
CA PHE A 120 -3.82 -7.79 10.56
C PHE A 120 -3.13 -7.63 11.90
N PHE A 121 -3.24 -6.45 12.50
CA PHE A 121 -2.57 -6.07 13.73
C PHE A 121 -3.59 -5.54 14.76
N ASN A 122 -3.44 -5.93 16.02
CA ASN A 122 -4.41 -5.57 17.07
C ASN A 122 -4.02 -4.33 17.88
N ASP A 123 -3.00 -3.60 17.45
CA ASP A 123 -2.59 -2.30 18.00
C ASP A 123 -2.50 -1.28 16.85
N SER A 124 -1.90 -0.12 17.07
CA SER A 124 -1.78 0.92 16.04
C SER A 124 -0.48 1.71 16.21
N PHE A 125 0.33 1.77 15.16
CA PHE A 125 1.50 2.65 15.09
C PHE A 125 1.11 4.14 15.04
N HIS A 126 -0.12 4.44 14.64
CA HIS A 126 -0.61 5.82 14.56
C HIS A 126 -1.12 6.36 15.91
N ASP A 127 -1.52 5.48 16.83
CA ASP A 127 -2.15 5.85 18.10
C ASP A 127 -1.31 5.44 19.32
N ASN A 128 -0.22 4.71 19.12
CA ASN A 128 0.64 4.17 20.17
C ASN A 128 2.13 4.46 19.89
N ASP A 129 2.61 5.59 20.36
CA ASP A 129 4.02 6.02 20.19
C ASP A 129 5.02 5.06 20.86
N ASP A 130 4.58 4.22 21.83
CA ASP A 130 5.46 3.24 22.49
C ASP A 130 5.93 2.12 21.54
N LEU A 131 5.26 1.94 20.41
CA LEU A 131 5.65 1.02 19.34
C LEU A 131 6.77 1.56 18.45
N LEU A 132 7.04 2.86 18.51
CA LEU A 132 7.95 3.59 17.63
C LEU A 132 9.25 3.98 18.36
N ASP A 133 10.34 4.17 17.62
CA ASP A 133 11.59 4.74 18.14
C ASP A 133 11.49 6.28 18.25
N ARG A 134 10.54 6.90 17.55
CA ARG A 134 10.16 8.31 17.65
C ARG A 134 8.72 8.50 17.19
N PRO A 135 8.00 9.51 17.68
CA PRO A 135 6.64 9.78 17.23
C PRO A 135 6.59 10.19 15.76
N MET A 136 5.46 9.94 15.13
CA MET A 136 5.14 10.44 13.79
C MET A 136 5.01 11.96 13.79
N GLN A 137 5.18 12.57 12.63
CA GLN A 137 4.89 13.99 12.43
C GLN A 137 3.38 14.26 12.56
N PRO A 138 2.98 15.37 13.16
CA PRO A 138 1.56 15.75 13.18
C PRO A 138 0.99 15.85 11.76
N ALA A 139 -0.25 15.41 11.56
CA ALA A 139 -0.93 15.53 10.26
C ALA A 139 -0.95 16.97 9.71
N ALA A 140 -0.98 17.97 10.61
CA ALA A 140 -0.89 19.38 10.26
C ALA A 140 0.44 19.74 9.56
N TYR A 141 1.57 19.14 10.00
CA TYR A 141 2.87 19.35 9.34
C TYR A 141 2.80 18.91 7.86
N TRP A 142 2.34 17.71 7.60
CA TRP A 142 2.25 17.19 6.24
C TRP A 142 1.30 18.01 5.36
N ARG A 143 0.18 18.45 5.94
CA ARG A 143 -0.84 19.19 5.21
C ARG A 143 -0.47 20.65 4.98
N ASP A 144 0.07 21.34 5.98
CA ASP A 144 0.17 22.79 6.00
C ASP A 144 1.60 23.31 5.79
N ASP A 145 2.60 22.60 6.32
CA ASP A 145 4.00 23.01 6.31
C ASP A 145 4.83 22.32 5.23
N HIS A 146 4.47 21.05 4.88
CA HIS A 146 5.18 20.32 3.84
C HIS A 146 4.82 20.83 2.43
N PRO A 147 5.82 21.04 1.53
CA PRO A 147 5.57 21.63 0.20
C PRO A 147 4.55 20.90 -0.67
N LEU A 148 4.43 19.57 -0.55
CA LEU A 148 3.42 18.78 -1.28
C LEU A 148 2.02 18.89 -0.68
N GLY A 149 1.88 19.36 0.56
CA GLY A 149 0.59 19.51 1.24
C GLY A 149 -0.19 18.19 1.28
N PHE A 150 0.44 17.14 1.78
CA PHE A 150 -0.16 15.83 1.88
C PHE A 150 -1.41 15.81 2.77
N THR A 151 -2.44 15.12 2.33
CA THR A 151 -3.68 14.91 3.11
C THR A 151 -3.87 13.46 3.52
N GLY A 152 -2.79 12.65 3.43
CA GLY A 152 -2.74 11.25 3.84
C GLY A 152 -3.02 10.25 2.72
N LEU A 153 -3.22 9.00 3.11
CA LEU A 153 -3.56 7.90 2.21
C LEU A 153 -4.98 8.06 1.66
N ARG A 154 -5.12 8.00 0.34
CA ARG A 154 -6.44 7.87 -0.31
C ARG A 154 -6.78 6.42 -0.58
N GLY A 155 -5.79 5.62 -0.91
CA GLY A 155 -5.96 4.21 -1.19
C GLY A 155 -4.73 3.60 -1.87
N TYR A 156 -4.93 2.41 -2.38
CA TYR A 156 -3.93 1.72 -3.19
C TYR A 156 -4.62 0.89 -4.27
N THR A 157 -3.93 0.69 -5.39
CA THR A 157 -4.44 -0.06 -6.54
C THR A 157 -3.85 -1.47 -6.54
N VAL A 158 -4.71 -2.48 -6.69
CA VAL A 158 -4.31 -3.89 -6.84
C VAL A 158 -4.62 -4.32 -8.27
N ALA A 159 -3.58 -4.71 -9.02
CA ALA A 159 -3.75 -5.31 -10.33
C ALA A 159 -4.14 -6.78 -10.18
N VAL A 160 -5.26 -7.17 -10.79
CA VAL A 160 -5.82 -8.52 -10.74
C VAL A 160 -6.10 -9.06 -12.15
N ALA A 161 -6.01 -10.36 -12.34
CA ALA A 161 -6.26 -10.98 -13.65
C ALA A 161 -7.77 -11.10 -13.94
N ASP A 162 -8.58 -11.35 -12.93
CA ASP A 162 -10.03 -11.49 -12.99
C ASP A 162 -10.70 -10.61 -11.92
N LEU A 163 -11.36 -9.55 -12.37
CA LEU A 163 -12.00 -8.58 -11.48
C LEU A 163 -13.13 -9.18 -10.65
N ALA A 164 -13.94 -10.05 -11.26
CA ALA A 164 -15.09 -10.63 -10.56
C ALA A 164 -14.65 -11.61 -9.46
N SER A 165 -13.62 -12.42 -9.73
CA SER A 165 -13.03 -13.31 -8.74
C SER A 165 -12.40 -12.51 -7.59
N ALA A 166 -11.57 -11.53 -7.91
CA ALA A 166 -10.91 -10.71 -6.91
C ALA A 166 -11.91 -9.93 -6.04
N LEU A 167 -12.95 -9.35 -6.67
CA LEU A 167 -14.02 -8.66 -5.93
C LEU A 167 -14.69 -9.59 -4.93
N ALA A 168 -15.10 -10.79 -5.37
CA ALA A 168 -15.75 -11.77 -4.50
C ALA A 168 -14.86 -12.19 -3.32
N ASP A 169 -13.55 -12.34 -3.55
CA ASP A 169 -12.59 -12.72 -2.51
C ASP A 169 -12.37 -11.58 -1.49
N PHE A 170 -12.19 -10.33 -1.95
CA PHE A 170 -12.04 -9.18 -1.06
C PHE A 170 -13.33 -8.88 -0.28
N GLU A 171 -14.51 -8.99 -0.90
CA GLU A 171 -15.81 -8.87 -0.24
C GLU A 171 -16.02 -9.95 0.83
N ALA A 172 -15.48 -11.14 0.60
CA ALA A 172 -15.57 -12.23 1.55
C ALA A 172 -14.65 -12.05 2.77
N VAL A 173 -13.55 -11.32 2.61
CA VAL A 173 -12.56 -11.04 3.68
C VAL A 173 -12.94 -9.81 4.49
N PHE A 174 -13.31 -8.71 3.84
CA PHE A 174 -13.49 -7.42 4.50
C PHE A 174 -14.95 -6.97 4.60
N GLN A 175 -15.28 -6.30 5.71
CA GLN A 175 -16.42 -5.38 5.72
C GLN A 175 -16.04 -4.17 4.85
N HIS A 176 -16.88 -3.85 3.87
CA HIS A 176 -16.60 -2.85 2.86
C HIS A 176 -17.86 -2.15 2.38
N ASP A 177 -17.68 -1.02 1.69
CA ASP A 177 -18.68 -0.39 0.83
C ASP A 177 -18.10 -0.32 -0.59
N VAL A 178 -18.89 -0.72 -1.59
CA VAL A 178 -18.52 -0.50 -3.00
C VAL A 178 -18.77 0.96 -3.34
N LEU A 179 -17.71 1.69 -3.68
CA LEU A 179 -17.79 3.13 -3.96
C LEU A 179 -18.07 3.40 -5.43
N TYR A 180 -17.49 2.61 -6.32
CA TYR A 180 -17.61 2.76 -7.78
C TYR A 180 -17.18 1.50 -8.52
N GLU A 181 -17.70 1.37 -9.74
CA GLU A 181 -17.15 0.54 -10.80
C GLU A 181 -16.96 1.42 -12.03
N MET A 182 -15.77 1.47 -12.63
CA MET A 182 -15.50 2.33 -13.77
C MET A 182 -14.29 1.91 -14.59
N ARG A 183 -14.28 2.34 -15.84
CA ARG A 183 -13.14 2.16 -16.72
C ARG A 183 -12.00 3.13 -16.37
N ARG A 184 -10.79 2.62 -16.40
CA ARG A 184 -9.53 3.33 -16.18
C ARG A 184 -8.75 3.42 -17.50
N GLU A 185 -9.11 4.37 -18.36
CA GLU A 185 -8.55 4.49 -19.72
C GLU A 185 -7.02 4.65 -19.72
N ALA A 186 -6.46 5.40 -18.76
CA ALA A 186 -5.02 5.65 -18.67
C ALA A 186 -4.19 4.38 -18.52
N VAL A 187 -4.76 3.32 -17.97
CA VAL A 187 -4.09 2.05 -17.71
C VAL A 187 -4.70 0.88 -18.49
N ALA A 188 -5.72 1.16 -19.31
CA ALA A 188 -6.52 0.19 -20.09
C ALA A 188 -7.07 -0.94 -19.20
N GLY A 189 -7.90 -0.56 -18.23
CA GLY A 189 -8.51 -1.52 -17.31
C GLY A 189 -9.87 -1.07 -16.82
N THR A 190 -10.61 -2.02 -16.22
CA THR A 190 -11.83 -1.76 -15.45
C THR A 190 -11.53 -1.94 -13.97
N ALA A 191 -12.01 -1.01 -13.15
CA ALA A 191 -11.71 -0.96 -11.72
C ALA A 191 -12.98 -0.90 -10.87
N VAL A 192 -12.91 -1.54 -9.70
CA VAL A 192 -13.88 -1.43 -8.60
C VAL A 192 -13.16 -0.86 -7.38
N GLY A 193 -13.73 0.18 -6.77
CA GLY A 193 -13.23 0.77 -5.52
C GLY A 193 -14.02 0.29 -4.31
N LEU A 194 -13.32 -0.26 -3.32
CA LEU A 194 -13.87 -0.73 -2.04
C LEU A 194 -13.37 0.16 -0.91
N ALA A 195 -14.27 0.68 -0.07
CA ALA A 195 -13.90 1.38 1.15
C ALA A 195 -13.57 0.37 2.26
N VAL A 196 -12.32 0.33 2.69
CA VAL A 196 -11.82 -0.58 3.73
C VAL A 196 -10.80 0.16 4.61
N GLY A 197 -10.98 0.14 5.93
CA GLY A 197 -9.99 0.69 6.87
C GLY A 197 -9.65 2.16 6.66
N GLY A 198 -10.63 2.98 6.23
CA GLY A 198 -10.43 4.41 5.98
C GLY A 198 -9.72 4.75 4.66
N ALA A 199 -9.42 3.76 3.82
CA ALA A 199 -8.79 3.93 2.52
C ALA A 199 -9.60 3.22 1.43
N ILE A 200 -9.21 3.44 0.17
CA ILE A 200 -9.81 2.76 -0.97
C ILE A 200 -8.88 1.64 -1.45
N ILE A 201 -9.38 0.41 -1.48
CA ILE A 201 -8.79 -0.66 -2.26
C ILE A 201 -9.37 -0.55 -3.68
N GLU A 202 -8.56 -0.17 -4.66
CA GLU A 202 -8.99 -0.17 -6.06
C GLU A 202 -8.50 -1.46 -6.74
N LEU A 203 -9.39 -2.42 -6.95
CA LEU A 203 -9.12 -3.61 -7.75
C LEU A 203 -9.20 -3.23 -9.23
N VAL A 204 -8.19 -3.51 -10.03
CA VAL A 204 -8.18 -3.19 -11.46
C VAL A 204 -7.75 -4.39 -12.29
N ALA A 205 -8.60 -4.78 -13.24
CA ALA A 205 -8.29 -5.82 -14.23
C ALA A 205 -8.11 -5.22 -15.64
N PRO A 206 -7.30 -5.84 -16.51
CA PRO A 206 -7.03 -5.31 -17.84
C PRO A 206 -8.24 -5.46 -18.78
N ASP A 207 -8.50 -4.42 -19.59
CA ASP A 207 -9.47 -4.45 -20.71
C ASP A 207 -8.80 -4.77 -22.05
N GLY A 208 -7.51 -5.07 -22.05
CA GLY A 208 -6.67 -5.30 -23.23
C GLY A 208 -5.21 -4.97 -22.95
N ASP A 209 -4.43 -4.75 -24.01
CA ASP A 209 -3.03 -4.38 -23.87
C ASP A 209 -2.90 -2.96 -23.30
N GLY A 210 -2.27 -2.86 -22.10
CA GLY A 210 -2.09 -1.61 -21.39
C GLY A 210 -1.22 -1.78 -20.14
N LEU A 211 -1.20 -0.74 -19.28
CA LEU A 211 -0.31 -0.72 -18.11
C LEU A 211 -0.69 -1.77 -17.05
N VAL A 212 -1.98 -2.10 -16.90
CA VAL A 212 -2.41 -3.18 -15.99
C VAL A 212 -1.96 -4.53 -16.52
N GLN A 213 -2.17 -4.81 -17.83
CA GLN A 213 -1.73 -6.06 -18.45
C GLN A 213 -0.19 -6.19 -18.43
N LEU A 214 0.54 -5.08 -18.61
CA LEU A 214 1.99 -5.07 -18.49
C LEU A 214 2.43 -5.42 -17.07
N HIS A 215 1.81 -4.79 -16.05
CA HIS A 215 2.10 -5.09 -14.66
C HIS A 215 1.88 -6.59 -14.34
N LEU A 216 0.75 -7.15 -14.77
CA LEU A 216 0.46 -8.58 -14.56
C LEU A 216 1.48 -9.51 -15.21
N ARG A 217 1.97 -9.18 -16.40
CA ARG A 217 3.01 -9.96 -17.08
C ARG A 217 4.36 -9.89 -16.38
N GLU A 218 4.73 -8.74 -15.85
CA GLU A 218 6.05 -8.51 -15.24
C GLU A 218 6.09 -8.88 -13.76
N HIS A 219 4.98 -8.69 -13.05
CA HIS A 219 4.93 -8.77 -11.59
C HIS A 219 3.91 -9.78 -11.07
N GLY A 220 2.95 -10.22 -11.89
CA GLY A 220 1.79 -10.98 -11.43
C GLY A 220 0.72 -10.09 -10.79
N GLU A 221 -0.24 -10.69 -10.11
CA GLU A 221 -1.21 -9.97 -9.29
C GLU A 221 -0.54 -9.35 -8.07
N GLY A 222 -1.08 -8.21 -7.58
CA GLY A 222 -0.55 -7.52 -6.40
C GLY A 222 -0.76 -6.01 -6.43
N ILE A 223 -0.27 -5.35 -5.39
CA ILE A 223 -0.35 -3.89 -5.28
C ILE A 223 0.50 -3.26 -6.38
N ARG A 224 -0.14 -2.43 -7.21
CA ARG A 224 0.49 -1.70 -8.30
C ARG A 224 0.96 -0.32 -7.87
N SER A 225 0.16 0.41 -7.09
CA SER A 225 0.46 1.78 -6.69
C SER A 225 -0.21 2.17 -5.37
N THR A 226 0.38 3.13 -4.67
CA THR A 226 -0.22 3.84 -3.53
C THR A 226 -0.67 5.21 -3.97
N VAL A 227 -1.85 5.66 -3.54
CA VAL A 227 -2.45 6.95 -3.89
C VAL A 227 -2.47 7.87 -2.66
N PHE A 228 -1.75 8.96 -2.75
CA PHE A 228 -1.74 10.04 -1.75
C PHE A 228 -2.74 11.14 -2.10
N GLY A 229 -3.41 11.68 -1.12
CA GLY A 229 -4.07 12.96 -1.24
C GLY A 229 -3.06 14.11 -1.10
N VAL A 230 -3.19 15.12 -1.94
CA VAL A 230 -2.44 16.39 -1.85
C VAL A 230 -3.40 17.56 -1.99
N ARG A 231 -3.07 18.71 -1.38
CA ARG A 231 -3.93 19.92 -1.47
C ARG A 231 -3.95 20.52 -2.87
N ASP A 232 -2.85 20.42 -3.59
CA ASP A 232 -2.65 21.03 -4.90
C ASP A 232 -1.84 20.11 -5.83
N VAL A 233 -2.52 19.53 -6.80
CA VAL A 233 -1.93 18.61 -7.79
C VAL A 233 -0.97 19.35 -8.74
N ASP A 234 -1.26 20.60 -9.10
CA ASP A 234 -0.40 21.40 -9.97
C ASP A 234 0.85 21.87 -9.22
N GLY A 235 0.70 22.20 -7.93
CA GLY A 235 1.83 22.43 -7.02
C GLY A 235 2.72 21.19 -6.90
N ALA A 236 2.13 20.01 -6.74
CA ALA A 236 2.87 18.74 -6.72
C ALA A 236 3.63 18.50 -8.04
N ARG A 237 3.01 18.77 -9.20
CA ARG A 237 3.68 18.69 -10.51
C ARG A 237 4.90 19.61 -10.57
N THR A 238 4.77 20.83 -10.07
CA THR A 238 5.87 21.80 -10.04
C THR A 238 6.99 21.32 -9.11
N TYR A 239 6.65 20.86 -7.91
CA TYR A 239 7.60 20.33 -6.92
C TYR A 239 8.47 19.21 -7.49
N PHE A 240 7.85 18.23 -8.16
CA PHE A 240 8.55 17.08 -8.72
C PHE A 240 9.39 17.46 -9.94
N ARG A 241 8.88 18.33 -10.81
CA ARG A 241 9.62 18.83 -11.98
C ARG A 241 10.92 19.56 -11.56
N GLU A 242 10.89 20.36 -10.51
CA GLU A 242 12.07 21.05 -9.98
C GLU A 242 13.13 20.08 -9.43
N ARG A 243 12.72 18.83 -9.11
CA ARG A 243 13.59 17.74 -8.64
C ARG A 243 13.96 16.74 -9.75
N GLY A 244 13.66 17.08 -11.00
CA GLY A 244 13.96 16.23 -12.15
C GLY A 244 13.05 15.00 -12.29
N ILE A 245 11.92 14.99 -11.59
CA ILE A 245 10.91 13.92 -11.70
C ILE A 245 9.82 14.37 -12.67
N GLU A 246 9.60 13.58 -13.72
CA GLU A 246 8.52 13.80 -14.66
C GLU A 246 7.31 12.93 -14.29
N LEU A 247 6.23 13.59 -13.83
CA LEU A 247 4.98 12.91 -13.52
C LEU A 247 4.25 12.49 -14.80
N VAL A 248 3.67 11.29 -14.75
CA VAL A 248 2.79 10.75 -15.80
C VAL A 248 1.35 10.70 -15.29
N ARG A 249 0.40 10.35 -16.18
CA ARG A 249 -0.98 10.08 -15.74
C ARG A 249 -1.01 8.85 -14.82
N GLY A 250 -1.71 8.96 -13.72
CA GLY A 250 -1.94 7.85 -12.80
C GLY A 250 -3.07 6.92 -13.27
N THR A 251 -3.53 6.06 -12.38
CA THR A 251 -4.59 5.08 -12.65
C THR A 251 -5.93 5.78 -12.83
N ALA A 252 -6.32 6.66 -11.92
CA ALA A 252 -7.53 7.47 -12.06
C ALA A 252 -7.30 8.70 -12.95
N PRO A 253 -8.36 9.27 -13.57
CA PRO A 253 -8.25 10.39 -14.52
C PRO A 253 -7.53 11.61 -13.96
N ASP A 254 -7.77 11.92 -12.69
CA ASP A 254 -7.29 13.13 -12.00
C ASP A 254 -6.07 12.87 -11.13
N THR A 255 -5.40 11.72 -11.34
CA THR A 255 -4.18 11.37 -10.63
C THR A 255 -2.93 11.57 -11.48
N LEU A 256 -1.84 11.95 -10.79
CA LEU A 256 -0.49 12.00 -11.35
C LEU A 256 0.37 10.97 -10.66
N ALA A 257 1.25 10.31 -11.38
CA ALA A 257 2.11 9.25 -10.85
C ALA A 257 3.60 9.55 -11.06
N ILE A 258 4.41 9.23 -10.07
CA ILE A 258 5.83 9.03 -10.28
C ILE A 258 6.01 7.62 -10.83
N PRO A 259 6.55 7.45 -12.05
CA PRO A 259 6.76 6.13 -12.61
C PRO A 259 7.79 5.35 -11.80
N ALA A 260 7.62 4.03 -11.72
CA ALA A 260 8.46 3.15 -10.90
C ALA A 260 9.97 3.36 -11.09
N ARG A 261 10.43 3.59 -12.33
CA ARG A 261 11.85 3.85 -12.64
C ARG A 261 12.44 5.09 -11.95
N GLN A 262 11.60 6.06 -11.55
CA GLN A 262 11.99 7.29 -10.86
C GLN A 262 11.67 7.26 -9.36
N ASN A 263 11.06 6.17 -8.85
CA ASN A 263 10.69 6.01 -7.45
C ASN A 263 11.08 4.63 -6.90
N ARG A 264 12.33 4.26 -7.11
CA ARG A 264 12.91 3.02 -6.57
C ARG A 264 12.09 1.76 -6.84
N GLY A 265 11.41 1.70 -8.01
CA GLY A 265 10.71 0.51 -8.47
C GLY A 265 9.23 0.40 -8.06
N VAL A 266 8.70 1.33 -7.28
CA VAL A 266 7.28 1.38 -6.91
C VAL A 266 6.60 2.64 -7.42
N ILE A 267 5.28 2.60 -7.62
CA ILE A 267 4.51 3.72 -8.15
C ILE A 267 3.81 4.44 -7.00
N PHE A 268 4.05 5.75 -6.87
CA PHE A 268 3.27 6.64 -6.02
C PHE A 268 2.40 7.54 -6.90
N GLU A 269 1.13 7.63 -6.58
CA GLU A 269 0.15 8.47 -7.27
C GLU A 269 -0.33 9.60 -6.34
N PHE A 270 -0.72 10.71 -6.92
CA PHE A 270 -1.17 11.90 -6.21
C PHE A 270 -2.49 12.39 -6.77
N THR A 271 -3.45 12.66 -5.90
CA THR A 271 -4.77 13.19 -6.26
C THR A 271 -5.11 14.41 -5.43
N GLY A 272 -5.90 15.31 -6.01
CA GLY A 272 -6.49 16.43 -5.30
C GLY A 272 -7.60 16.01 -4.32
N PRO A 273 -8.18 16.97 -3.61
CA PRO A 273 -9.30 16.77 -2.70
C PRO A 273 -10.56 16.29 -3.42
#